data_67862773dda5f3abbd310daefcdb6252
#
_entry.id   67862773dda5f3abbd310daefcdb6252
#
_cell.length_a   1.000
_cell.length_b   1.000
_cell.length_c   1.000
_cell.angle_alpha   90.00
_cell.angle_beta   90.00
_cell.angle_gamma   90.00
#
_symmetry.space_group_name_H-M   'P 1'
#
loop_
_entity.id
_entity.type
_entity.pdbx_description
1 polymer ?
#
loop_
_entity_poly.entity_id
_entity_poly.type
_entity_poly.pdbx_seq_one_letter_code
_entity_poly.pdbx_strand_id
1 'polypeptide(L)'
;NAVDAAIGTNIVQGVVAPETCGIGGDLFSLIWINGENTPYCLDSSGYAGSNVDISQLSTQESIPLDHPMSVTVPGAVKGWFNMHEQFGQLSIEEIFRHAIKICDEGFEVSTELHHSLSLHKDTLIKQESGSELFPNGEIPDIGAIIKRSLLGKTLKRLSIDGPEYFYTGSVAKKISETLNHVITEDDLRSFESKWIEPLSIDVYGKTGWVTPPH
;
A
#
# COMPACT_ATOMS: atom_id res chain seq x y z
N ASN A 1 -0.04 -3.89 -20.70
CA ASN A 1 0.65 -5.17 -20.46
C ASN A 1 0.31 -5.73 -19.07
N ALA A 2 0.97 -6.85 -18.65
CA ALA A 2 0.69 -7.48 -17.35
C ALA A 2 1.10 -6.62 -16.16
N VAL A 3 2.16 -5.84 -16.29
CA VAL A 3 2.64 -4.95 -15.22
C VAL A 3 1.67 -3.79 -15.01
N ASP A 4 1.22 -3.13 -16.09
CA ASP A 4 0.19 -2.08 -16.01
C ASP A 4 -1.09 -2.62 -15.38
N ALA A 5 -1.50 -3.85 -15.78
CA ALA A 5 -2.69 -4.49 -15.23
C ALA A 5 -2.53 -4.83 -13.75
N ALA A 6 -1.36 -5.32 -13.33
CA ALA A 6 -1.08 -5.63 -11.93
C ALA A 6 -1.11 -4.39 -11.04
N ILE A 7 -0.45 -3.30 -11.48
CA ILE A 7 -0.47 -2.01 -10.77
C ILE A 7 -1.90 -1.50 -10.65
N GLY A 8 -2.63 -1.41 -11.77
CA GLY A 8 -4.01 -0.91 -11.78
C GLY A 8 -4.95 -1.75 -10.91
N THR A 9 -4.81 -3.08 -10.92
CA THR A 9 -5.58 -3.99 -10.07
C THR A 9 -5.28 -3.78 -8.60
N ASN A 10 -3.99 -3.66 -8.22
CA ASN A 10 -3.59 -3.46 -6.83
C ASN A 10 -4.10 -2.11 -6.30
N ILE A 11 -4.04 -1.04 -7.10
CA ILE A 11 -4.59 0.27 -6.72
C ILE A 11 -6.12 0.18 -6.52
N VAL A 12 -6.85 -0.45 -7.46
CA VAL A 12 -8.30 -0.64 -7.35
C VAL A 12 -8.64 -1.48 -6.12
N GLN A 13 -7.92 -2.57 -5.87
CA GLN A 13 -8.12 -3.40 -4.69
C GLN A 13 -7.95 -2.60 -3.39
N GLY A 14 -6.92 -1.75 -3.30
CA GLY A 14 -6.73 -0.86 -2.14
C GLY A 14 -7.85 0.18 -1.95
N VAL A 15 -8.66 0.44 -2.99
CA VAL A 15 -9.88 1.27 -2.87
C VAL A 15 -11.06 0.45 -2.36
N VAL A 16 -11.35 -0.70 -3.00
CA VAL A 16 -12.60 -1.45 -2.78
C VAL A 16 -12.50 -2.52 -1.69
N ALA A 17 -11.28 -2.95 -1.36
CA ALA A 17 -10.96 -3.95 -0.34
C ALA A 17 -9.78 -3.50 0.53
N PRO A 18 -9.91 -2.33 1.23
CA PRO A 18 -8.81 -1.73 2.00
C PRO A 18 -8.34 -2.60 3.18
N GLU A 19 -9.08 -3.62 3.54
CA GLU A 19 -8.71 -4.64 4.52
C GLU A 19 -7.64 -5.61 4.01
N THR A 20 -7.37 -5.63 2.71
CA THR A 20 -6.40 -6.54 2.09
C THR A 20 -5.10 -5.87 1.68
N CYS A 21 -5.16 -4.65 1.19
CA CYS A 21 -3.98 -3.89 0.75
C CYS A 21 -4.29 -2.39 0.65
N GLY A 22 -3.26 -1.58 0.38
CA GLY A 22 -3.44 -0.14 0.18
C GLY A 22 -2.13 0.62 0.01
N ILE A 23 -2.23 1.93 -0.19
CA ILE A 23 -1.08 2.82 -0.42
C ILE A 23 -0.13 2.92 0.79
N GLY A 24 -0.58 2.48 1.96
CA GLY A 24 0.22 2.48 3.19
C GLY A 24 0.94 1.15 3.47
N GLY A 25 0.82 0.17 2.58
CA GLY A 25 1.42 -1.15 2.74
C GLY A 25 2.74 -1.31 1.99
N ASP A 26 3.21 -2.56 1.96
CA ASP A 26 4.40 -3.00 1.23
C ASP A 26 4.03 -3.53 -0.16
N LEU A 27 5.04 -3.71 -1.01
CA LEU A 27 4.89 -4.35 -2.31
C LEU A 27 6.08 -5.27 -2.59
N PHE A 28 5.75 -6.49 -3.02
CA PHE A 28 6.71 -7.45 -3.57
C PHE A 28 6.24 -7.88 -4.95
N SER A 29 7.15 -8.02 -5.90
CA SER A 29 6.78 -8.56 -7.21
C SER A 29 7.83 -9.50 -7.77
N LEU A 30 7.34 -10.52 -8.50
CA LEU A 30 8.12 -11.33 -9.41
C LEU A 30 7.56 -11.13 -10.82
N ILE A 31 8.38 -10.62 -11.73
CA ILE A 31 7.99 -10.30 -13.09
C ILE A 31 8.76 -11.20 -14.05
N TRP A 32 8.02 -12.07 -14.75
CA TRP A 32 8.61 -12.93 -15.76
C TRP A 32 8.48 -12.32 -17.15
N ILE A 33 9.60 -12.12 -17.81
CA ILE A 33 9.64 -11.65 -19.19
C ILE A 33 9.87 -12.86 -20.10
N ASN A 34 9.07 -12.97 -21.16
CA ASN A 34 9.19 -14.07 -22.10
C ASN A 34 10.58 -14.10 -22.75
N GLY A 35 11.25 -15.25 -22.67
CA GLY A 35 12.62 -15.44 -23.17
C GLY A 35 13.71 -15.25 -22.10
N GLU A 36 13.40 -14.78 -20.91
CA GLU A 36 14.33 -14.71 -19.80
C GLU A 36 14.36 -16.02 -19.01
N ASN A 37 15.49 -16.30 -18.35
CA ASN A 37 15.69 -17.51 -17.56
C ASN A 37 15.37 -17.32 -16.07
N THR A 38 15.26 -16.09 -15.61
CA THR A 38 14.98 -15.72 -14.22
C THR A 38 13.97 -14.58 -14.18
N PRO A 39 13.05 -14.54 -13.19
CA PRO A 39 12.17 -13.40 -13.03
C PRO A 39 12.92 -12.20 -12.43
N TYR A 40 12.50 -11.01 -12.77
CA TYR A 40 12.86 -9.80 -12.05
C TYR A 40 12.12 -9.80 -10.70
N CYS A 41 12.83 -9.49 -9.62
CA CYS A 41 12.29 -9.43 -8.28
C CYS A 41 12.40 -8.01 -7.73
N LEU A 42 11.26 -7.40 -7.39
CA LEU A 42 11.22 -6.11 -6.71
C LEU A 42 10.87 -6.32 -5.24
N ASP A 43 11.73 -5.77 -4.37
CA ASP A 43 11.45 -5.56 -2.96
C ASP A 43 11.14 -4.08 -2.73
N SER A 44 9.91 -3.80 -2.35
CA SER A 44 9.43 -2.50 -1.91
C SER A 44 8.76 -2.64 -0.53
N SER A 45 9.44 -3.32 0.37
CA SER A 45 9.10 -3.46 1.78
C SER A 45 9.75 -2.31 2.56
N GLY A 46 8.98 -1.72 3.46
CA GLY A 46 9.46 -0.62 4.27
C GLY A 46 10.29 -1.08 5.47
N TYR A 47 11.26 -0.29 5.84
CA TYR A 47 12.01 -0.47 7.08
C TYR A 47 11.31 0.20 8.27
N ALA A 48 11.69 -0.18 9.49
CA ALA A 48 11.24 0.47 10.71
C ALA A 48 11.70 1.94 10.75
N GLY A 49 10.86 2.81 11.29
CA GLY A 49 11.21 4.22 11.43
C GLY A 49 12.46 4.45 12.29
N SER A 50 13.21 5.49 11.98
CA SER A 50 14.46 5.82 12.68
C SER A 50 14.28 6.13 14.18
N ASN A 51 13.08 6.51 14.61
CA ASN A 51 12.74 6.81 15.98
C ASN A 51 12.03 5.65 16.72
N VAL A 52 12.14 4.41 16.22
CA VAL A 52 11.64 3.24 16.95
C VAL A 52 12.47 3.05 18.22
N ASP A 53 11.80 3.04 19.38
CA ASP A 53 12.46 2.78 20.66
C ASP A 53 12.50 1.28 20.97
N ILE A 54 13.63 0.66 20.62
CA ILE A 54 13.87 -0.77 20.85
C ILE A 54 13.78 -1.13 22.34
N SER A 55 14.12 -0.21 23.24
CA SER A 55 14.07 -0.46 24.69
C SER A 55 12.63 -0.63 25.19
N GLN A 56 11.68 0.11 24.63
CA GLN A 56 10.27 -0.09 24.93
C GLN A 56 9.75 -1.40 24.35
N LEU A 57 10.16 -1.76 23.12
CA LEU A 57 9.74 -3.00 22.46
C LEU A 57 10.25 -4.24 23.20
N SER A 58 11.46 -4.21 23.72
CA SER A 58 12.08 -5.35 24.41
C SER A 58 11.39 -5.74 25.71
N THR A 59 10.54 -4.88 26.26
CA THR A 59 9.78 -5.13 27.48
C THR A 59 8.37 -5.66 27.26
N GLN A 60 7.93 -5.77 25.97
CA GLN A 60 6.59 -6.20 25.58
C GLN A 60 6.64 -7.58 24.91
N GLU A 61 5.62 -8.40 25.17
CA GLU A 61 5.48 -9.70 24.48
C GLU A 61 5.08 -9.52 23.00
N SER A 62 4.37 -8.45 22.68
CA SER A 62 3.95 -8.08 21.31
C SER A 62 3.72 -6.58 21.20
N ILE A 63 3.83 -6.06 19.98
CA ILE A 63 3.46 -4.68 19.66
C ILE A 63 1.99 -4.69 19.24
N PRO A 64 1.12 -3.86 19.86
CA PRO A 64 -0.26 -3.71 19.41
C PRO A 64 -0.31 -3.25 17.94
N LEU A 65 -1.25 -3.78 17.16
CA LEU A 65 -1.37 -3.47 15.72
C LEU A 65 -1.65 -1.98 15.42
N ASP A 66 -2.29 -1.29 16.35
CA ASP A 66 -2.59 0.15 16.26
C ASP A 66 -1.49 1.05 16.87
N HIS A 67 -0.37 0.47 17.29
CA HIS A 67 0.74 1.23 17.85
C HIS A 67 1.62 1.82 16.74
N PRO A 68 2.06 3.09 16.80
CA PRO A 68 2.91 3.70 15.78
C PRO A 68 4.18 2.91 15.44
N MET A 69 4.79 2.21 16.42
CA MET A 69 5.99 1.38 16.20
C MET A 69 5.71 0.05 15.47
N SER A 70 4.46 -0.32 15.21
CA SER A 70 4.11 -1.48 14.38
C SER A 70 4.10 -1.16 12.88
N VAL A 71 4.23 0.12 12.52
CA VAL A 71 4.16 0.58 11.13
C VAL A 71 5.58 0.73 10.58
N THR A 72 5.79 0.21 9.37
CA THR A 72 6.99 0.43 8.56
C THR A 72 6.80 1.56 7.56
N VAL A 73 7.87 2.06 6.96
CA VAL A 73 7.77 3.05 5.88
C VAL A 73 6.94 2.46 4.73
N PRO A 74 5.84 3.08 4.28
CA PRO A 74 5.00 2.54 3.22
C PRO A 74 5.77 2.38 1.90
N GLY A 75 5.82 1.16 1.36
CA GLY A 75 6.60 0.86 0.16
C GLY A 75 5.76 0.73 -1.12
N ALA A 76 4.46 0.45 -1.02
CA ALA A 76 3.62 0.11 -2.16
C ALA A 76 3.65 1.17 -3.28
N VAL A 77 3.56 2.44 -2.93
CA VAL A 77 3.56 3.54 -3.91
C VAL A 77 4.88 3.57 -4.69
N LYS A 78 6.02 3.50 -4.01
CA LYS A 78 7.34 3.49 -4.68
C LYS A 78 7.48 2.27 -5.59
N GLY A 79 7.00 1.11 -5.13
CA GLY A 79 7.00 -0.12 -5.92
C GLY A 79 6.19 -0.02 -7.21
N TRP A 80 5.00 0.60 -7.19
CA TRP A 80 4.21 0.82 -8.41
C TRP A 80 4.97 1.65 -9.45
N PHE A 81 5.58 2.74 -9.02
CA PHE A 81 6.32 3.62 -9.93
C PHE A 81 7.58 2.95 -10.46
N ASN A 82 8.33 2.20 -9.64
CA ASN A 82 9.52 1.48 -10.10
C ASN A 82 9.18 0.34 -11.07
N MET A 83 8.09 -0.41 -10.82
CA MET A 83 7.60 -1.41 -11.77
C MET A 83 7.18 -0.77 -13.10
N HIS A 84 6.48 0.37 -13.02
CA HIS A 84 6.03 1.10 -14.19
C HIS A 84 7.20 1.69 -15.00
N GLU A 85 8.17 2.30 -14.34
CA GLU A 85 9.36 2.88 -14.99
C GLU A 85 10.10 1.83 -15.83
N GLN A 86 10.22 0.61 -15.32
CA GLN A 86 10.99 -0.45 -15.98
C GLN A 86 10.17 -1.22 -17.02
N PHE A 87 8.88 -1.45 -16.79
CA PHE A 87 8.08 -2.37 -17.60
C PHE A 87 6.73 -1.80 -18.06
N GLY A 88 6.31 -0.63 -17.58
CA GLY A 88 5.04 -0.01 -17.94
C GLY A 88 4.97 0.40 -19.41
N GLN A 89 3.77 0.41 -19.96
CA GLN A 89 3.48 0.83 -21.33
C GLN A 89 2.36 1.87 -21.42
N LEU A 90 1.39 1.80 -20.51
CA LEU A 90 0.35 2.84 -20.38
C LEU A 90 0.88 4.03 -19.60
N SER A 91 0.28 5.20 -19.75
CA SER A 91 0.57 6.31 -18.86
C SER A 91 0.09 6.02 -17.43
N ILE A 92 0.77 6.60 -16.44
CA ILE A 92 0.38 6.48 -15.03
C ILE A 92 -1.06 6.96 -14.83
N GLU A 93 -1.47 8.03 -15.50
CA GLU A 93 -2.83 8.56 -15.42
C GLU A 93 -3.87 7.54 -15.92
N GLU A 94 -3.55 6.78 -16.98
CA GLU A 94 -4.45 5.73 -17.49
C GLU A 94 -4.58 4.58 -16.49
N ILE A 95 -3.48 4.16 -15.85
CA ILE A 95 -3.46 3.10 -14.85
C ILE A 95 -4.30 3.49 -13.61
N PHE A 96 -4.15 4.72 -13.13
CA PHE A 96 -4.84 5.21 -11.93
C PHE A 96 -6.31 5.57 -12.18
N ARG A 97 -6.70 5.83 -13.43
CA ARG A 97 -8.02 6.38 -13.81
C ARG A 97 -9.20 5.60 -13.23
N HIS A 98 -9.16 4.27 -13.29
CA HIS A 98 -10.27 3.45 -12.79
C HIS A 98 -10.42 3.52 -11.27
N ALA A 99 -9.33 3.48 -10.53
CA ALA A 99 -9.35 3.61 -9.07
C ALA A 99 -9.87 5.00 -8.64
N ILE A 100 -9.41 6.07 -9.29
CA ILE A 100 -9.89 7.43 -9.03
C ILE A 100 -11.39 7.53 -9.30
N LYS A 101 -11.87 6.99 -10.42
CA LYS A 101 -13.28 6.95 -10.75
C LYS A 101 -14.11 6.23 -9.70
N ILE A 102 -13.68 5.04 -9.25
CA ILE A 102 -14.35 4.27 -8.20
C ILE A 102 -14.38 5.04 -6.87
N CYS A 103 -13.32 5.74 -6.52
CA CYS A 103 -13.30 6.59 -5.33
C CYS A 103 -14.38 7.68 -5.36
N ASP A 104 -14.61 8.30 -6.52
CA ASP A 104 -15.55 9.40 -6.69
C ASP A 104 -17.01 8.93 -6.89
N GLU A 105 -17.23 7.89 -7.70
CA GLU A 105 -18.56 7.34 -7.97
C GLU A 105 -19.07 6.45 -6.82
N GLY A 106 -18.16 5.77 -6.13
CA GLY A 106 -18.44 4.83 -5.05
C GLY A 106 -18.41 3.37 -5.51
N PHE A 107 -18.40 2.48 -4.53
CA PHE A 107 -18.40 1.03 -4.72
C PHE A 107 -19.25 0.35 -3.65
N GLU A 108 -19.72 -0.86 -3.94
CA GLU A 108 -20.52 -1.66 -3.00
C GLU A 108 -19.65 -2.23 -1.88
N VAL A 109 -20.14 -2.15 -0.66
CA VAL A 109 -19.51 -2.80 0.51
C VAL A 109 -19.67 -4.30 0.39
N SER A 110 -18.54 -5.00 0.31
CA SER A 110 -18.52 -6.48 0.30
C SER A 110 -18.81 -7.06 1.69
N THR A 111 -19.09 -8.37 1.75
CA THR A 111 -19.22 -9.09 3.02
C THR A 111 -17.93 -9.02 3.84
N GLU A 112 -16.78 -9.14 3.20
CA GLU A 112 -15.46 -9.13 3.81
C GLU A 112 -15.14 -7.73 4.38
N LEU A 113 -15.39 -6.68 3.60
CA LEU A 113 -15.21 -5.31 4.06
C LEU A 113 -16.13 -4.98 5.24
N HIS A 114 -17.44 -5.33 5.15
CA HIS A 114 -18.38 -5.15 6.26
C HIS A 114 -17.91 -5.84 7.54
N HIS A 115 -17.44 -7.10 7.42
CA HIS A 115 -16.92 -7.86 8.55
C HIS A 115 -15.67 -7.20 9.15
N SER A 116 -14.73 -6.79 8.32
CA SER A 116 -13.50 -6.11 8.76
C SER A 116 -13.79 -4.77 9.44
N LEU A 117 -14.67 -3.95 8.86
CA LEU A 117 -15.12 -2.69 9.47
C LEU A 117 -15.80 -2.93 10.82
N SER A 118 -16.56 -4.02 10.96
CA SER A 118 -17.21 -4.40 12.22
C SER A 118 -16.20 -4.76 13.30
N LEU A 119 -15.15 -5.50 12.96
CA LEU A 119 -14.10 -5.90 13.90
C LEU A 119 -13.22 -4.73 14.36
N HIS A 120 -12.98 -3.77 13.48
CA HIS A 120 -11.99 -2.71 13.72
C HIS A 120 -12.60 -1.31 13.86
N LYS A 121 -13.93 -1.20 14.04
CA LYS A 121 -14.66 0.08 14.14
C LYS A 121 -14.02 1.03 15.14
N ASP A 122 -13.77 0.56 16.37
CA ASP A 122 -13.30 1.40 17.46
C ASP A 122 -11.91 2.04 17.23
N THR A 123 -11.10 1.39 16.43
CA THR A 123 -9.78 1.89 16.01
C THR A 123 -9.89 2.80 14.80
N LEU A 124 -10.56 2.35 13.75
CA LEU A 124 -10.63 3.05 12.48
C LEU A 124 -11.45 4.33 12.51
N ILE A 125 -12.55 4.36 13.28
CA ILE A 125 -13.42 5.53 13.34
C ILE A 125 -12.74 6.75 13.98
N LYS A 126 -11.71 6.53 14.80
CA LYS A 126 -10.90 7.58 15.42
C LYS A 126 -9.94 8.26 14.44
N GLN A 127 -9.68 7.62 13.30
CA GLN A 127 -8.81 8.16 12.26
C GLN A 127 -9.58 9.13 11.37
N GLU A 128 -8.94 10.20 10.94
CA GLU A 128 -9.55 11.18 10.04
C GLU A 128 -10.07 10.53 8.75
N SER A 129 -9.31 9.58 8.20
CA SER A 129 -9.69 8.78 7.03
C SER A 129 -10.84 7.81 7.28
N GLY A 130 -11.13 7.47 8.55
CA GLY A 130 -12.22 6.59 8.93
C GLY A 130 -13.59 7.14 8.54
N SER A 131 -13.74 8.46 8.45
CA SER A 131 -15.01 9.10 8.06
C SER A 131 -15.53 8.65 6.68
N GLU A 132 -14.66 8.24 5.75
CA GLU A 132 -15.05 7.72 4.44
C GLU A 132 -15.52 6.26 4.50
N LEU A 133 -15.05 5.50 5.48
CA LEU A 133 -15.39 4.08 5.67
C LEU A 133 -16.61 3.91 6.59
N PHE A 134 -16.92 4.91 7.40
CA PHE A 134 -18.04 4.93 8.35
C PHE A 134 -18.95 6.13 8.07
N PRO A 135 -19.77 6.11 7.01
CA PRO A 135 -20.73 7.16 6.74
C PRO A 135 -21.63 7.40 7.96
N ASN A 136 -21.72 8.67 8.41
CA ASN A 136 -22.45 9.06 9.61
C ASN A 136 -21.97 8.39 10.93
N GLY A 137 -20.74 7.85 10.95
CA GLY A 137 -20.18 7.15 12.12
C GLY A 137 -20.67 5.71 12.28
N GLU A 138 -21.39 5.16 11.30
CA GLU A 138 -21.95 3.81 11.36
C GLU A 138 -21.26 2.86 10.38
N ILE A 139 -21.30 1.56 10.69
CA ILE A 139 -20.83 0.51 9.79
C ILE A 139 -21.81 0.45 8.60
N PRO A 140 -21.34 0.61 7.35
CA PRO A 140 -22.24 0.54 6.21
C PRO A 140 -22.72 -0.91 5.98
N ASP A 141 -23.97 -1.05 5.58
CA ASP A 141 -24.55 -2.36 5.24
C ASP A 141 -23.87 -2.99 4.02
N ILE A 142 -23.89 -4.33 3.93
CA ILE A 142 -23.45 -5.06 2.75
C ILE A 142 -24.28 -4.59 1.54
N GLY A 143 -23.60 -4.26 0.43
CA GLY A 143 -24.22 -3.71 -0.77
C GLY A 143 -24.48 -2.20 -0.73
N ALA A 144 -24.27 -1.53 0.42
CA ALA A 144 -24.31 -0.07 0.46
C ALA A 144 -23.18 0.55 -0.38
N ILE A 145 -23.45 1.69 -0.98
CA ILE A 145 -22.43 2.42 -1.76
C ILE A 145 -21.70 3.37 -0.83
N ILE A 146 -20.38 3.22 -0.76
CA ILE A 146 -19.50 4.17 -0.07
C ILE A 146 -18.51 4.79 -1.05
N LYS A 147 -18.01 5.99 -0.71
CA LYS A 147 -17.06 6.76 -1.51
C LYS A 147 -15.78 7.01 -0.72
N ARG A 148 -14.67 7.08 -1.41
CA ARG A 148 -13.36 7.41 -0.82
C ARG A 148 -12.75 8.64 -1.50
N SER A 149 -13.46 9.75 -1.48
CA SER A 149 -13.10 10.97 -2.22
C SER A 149 -11.77 11.59 -1.77
N LEU A 150 -11.37 11.44 -0.51
CA LEU A 150 -10.06 11.89 -0.02
C LEU A 150 -8.94 11.02 -0.60
N LEU A 151 -9.13 9.69 -0.61
CA LEU A 151 -8.21 8.78 -1.27
C LEU A 151 -8.15 9.06 -2.78
N GLY A 152 -9.29 9.29 -3.41
CA GLY A 152 -9.37 9.66 -4.84
C GLY A 152 -8.55 10.91 -5.18
N LYS A 153 -8.59 11.93 -4.31
CA LYS A 153 -7.74 13.14 -4.47
C LYS A 153 -6.25 12.81 -4.33
N THR A 154 -5.88 11.95 -3.38
CA THR A 154 -4.49 11.51 -3.20
C THR A 154 -4.00 10.73 -4.43
N LEU A 155 -4.79 9.76 -4.91
CA LEU A 155 -4.46 8.99 -6.11
C LEU A 155 -4.35 9.87 -7.36
N LYS A 156 -5.23 10.86 -7.51
CA LYS A 156 -5.17 11.84 -8.60
C LYS A 156 -3.88 12.68 -8.54
N ARG A 157 -3.47 13.11 -7.36
CA ARG A 157 -2.20 13.85 -7.20
C ARG A 157 -1.01 12.94 -7.49
N LEU A 158 -1.02 11.69 -6.99
CA LEU A 158 0.02 10.71 -7.31
C LEU A 158 0.17 10.48 -8.81
N SER A 159 -0.94 10.37 -9.54
CA SER A 159 -0.89 10.16 -11.00
C SER A 159 -0.30 11.33 -11.78
N ILE A 160 -0.34 12.54 -11.24
CA ILE A 160 0.17 13.76 -11.88
C ILE A 160 1.59 14.12 -11.40
N ASP A 161 1.79 14.10 -10.07
CA ASP A 161 3.01 14.61 -9.43
C ASP A 161 4.04 13.51 -9.14
N GLY A 162 3.67 12.24 -9.37
CA GLY A 162 4.55 11.10 -9.14
C GLY A 162 4.69 10.72 -7.65
N PRO A 163 5.62 9.78 -7.34
CA PRO A 163 5.79 9.24 -5.99
C PRO A 163 6.28 10.29 -4.99
N GLU A 164 6.97 11.32 -5.44
CA GLU A 164 7.47 12.41 -4.58
C GLU A 164 6.33 13.09 -3.80
N TYR A 165 5.12 13.16 -4.38
CA TYR A 165 3.94 13.68 -3.68
C TYR A 165 3.63 12.92 -2.38
N PHE A 166 3.91 11.61 -2.35
CA PHE A 166 3.64 10.75 -1.19
C PHE A 166 4.78 10.80 -0.17
N TYR A 167 6.03 10.75 -0.65
CA TYR A 167 7.20 10.62 0.21
C TYR A 167 7.80 11.96 0.67
N THR A 168 7.28 13.08 0.15
CA THR A 168 7.72 14.41 0.54
C THR A 168 6.53 15.34 0.79
N GLY A 169 6.77 16.49 1.35
CA GLY A 169 5.76 17.53 1.53
C GLY A 169 4.64 17.19 2.51
N SER A 170 3.40 17.54 2.16
CA SER A 170 2.27 17.49 3.10
C SER A 170 1.83 16.06 3.46
N VAL A 171 1.96 15.09 2.55
CA VAL A 171 1.58 13.70 2.82
C VAL A 171 2.59 13.07 3.78
N ALA A 172 3.89 13.19 3.49
CA ALA A 172 4.95 12.69 4.36
C ALA A 172 4.86 13.30 5.77
N LYS A 173 4.66 14.62 5.84
CA LYS A 173 4.45 15.31 7.11
C LYS A 173 3.25 14.74 7.89
N LYS A 174 2.09 14.54 7.23
CA LYS A 174 0.90 13.99 7.86
C LYS A 174 1.11 12.56 8.35
N ILE A 175 1.80 11.71 7.58
CA ILE A 175 2.17 10.36 8.01
C ILE A 175 3.04 10.42 9.26
N SER A 176 4.11 11.22 9.25
CA SER A 176 5.02 11.37 10.38
C SER A 176 4.29 11.87 11.64
N GLU A 177 3.48 12.92 11.53
CA GLU A 177 2.68 13.46 12.65
C GLU A 177 1.69 12.42 13.20
N THR A 178 0.99 11.68 12.33
CA THR A 178 0.02 10.63 12.74
C THR A 178 0.70 9.49 13.48
N LEU A 179 1.93 9.17 13.12
CA LEU A 179 2.74 8.13 13.75
C LEU A 179 3.62 8.66 14.91
N ASN A 180 3.29 9.85 15.46
CA ASN A 180 4.06 10.47 16.55
C ASN A 180 5.56 10.57 16.23
N HIS A 181 5.90 10.80 14.98
CA HIS A 181 7.28 10.90 14.45
C HIS A 181 8.13 9.63 14.65
N VAL A 182 7.53 8.46 14.87
CA VAL A 182 8.26 7.18 14.86
C VAL A 182 8.87 6.94 13.49
N ILE A 183 8.09 7.22 12.42
CA ILE A 183 8.61 7.37 11.05
C ILE A 183 8.75 8.87 10.79
N THR A 184 9.96 9.31 10.46
CA THR A 184 10.24 10.71 10.17
C THR A 184 9.99 11.06 8.70
N GLU A 185 9.91 12.35 8.39
CA GLU A 185 9.86 12.81 6.99
C GLU A 185 11.15 12.44 6.22
N ASP A 186 12.27 12.31 6.92
CA ASP A 186 13.54 11.86 6.32
C ASP A 186 13.53 10.36 6.01
N ASP A 187 12.93 9.54 6.86
CA ASP A 187 12.73 8.11 6.57
C ASP A 187 11.89 7.93 5.31
N LEU A 188 10.80 8.67 5.19
CA LEU A 188 9.94 8.64 4.01
C LEU A 188 10.68 9.11 2.76
N ARG A 189 11.37 10.24 2.82
CA ARG A 189 12.12 10.83 1.70
C ARG A 189 13.24 9.92 1.19
N SER A 190 13.92 9.23 2.09
CA SER A 190 15.05 8.37 1.75
C SER A 190 14.67 6.95 1.36
N PHE A 191 13.39 6.61 1.43
CA PHE A 191 12.94 5.28 1.08
C PHE A 191 13.07 5.00 -0.43
N GLU A 192 13.69 3.87 -0.76
CA GLU A 192 13.82 3.37 -2.13
C GLU A 192 13.48 1.87 -2.18
N SER A 193 12.69 1.48 -3.17
CA SER A 193 12.52 0.06 -3.49
C SER A 193 13.73 -0.47 -4.24
N LYS A 194 13.95 -1.79 -4.17
CA LYS A 194 15.18 -2.43 -4.67
C LYS A 194 14.84 -3.58 -5.61
N TRP A 195 15.47 -3.59 -6.77
CA TRP A 195 15.55 -4.78 -7.60
C TRP A 195 16.60 -5.72 -7.00
N ILE A 196 16.19 -6.94 -6.66
CA ILE A 196 17.00 -7.92 -5.95
C ILE A 196 16.97 -9.27 -6.67
N GLU A 197 17.92 -10.14 -6.36
CA GLU A 197 17.94 -11.50 -6.90
C GLU A 197 16.87 -12.35 -6.21
N PRO A 198 15.95 -13.01 -6.94
CA PRO A 198 14.98 -13.91 -6.35
C PRO A 198 15.65 -15.19 -5.85
N LEU A 199 15.07 -15.83 -4.84
CA LEU A 199 15.45 -17.18 -4.47
C LEU A 199 14.79 -18.21 -5.37
N SER A 200 15.48 -19.32 -5.61
CA SER A 200 14.95 -20.42 -6.40
C SER A 200 15.18 -21.79 -5.74
N ILE A 201 14.29 -22.71 -6.07
CA ILE A 201 14.38 -24.10 -5.66
C ILE A 201 13.92 -25.02 -6.81
N ASP A 202 14.68 -26.09 -7.08
CA ASP A 202 14.29 -27.09 -8.03
C ASP A 202 13.53 -28.24 -7.36
N VAL A 203 12.28 -28.44 -7.76
CA VAL A 203 11.40 -29.47 -7.21
C VAL A 203 10.66 -30.17 -8.35
N TYR A 204 10.76 -31.49 -8.41
CA TYR A 204 10.11 -32.33 -9.44
C TYR A 204 10.37 -31.87 -10.89
N GLY A 205 11.59 -31.43 -11.19
CA GLY A 205 11.98 -30.96 -12.53
C GLY A 205 11.36 -29.61 -12.94
N LYS A 206 10.92 -28.83 -11.95
CA LYS A 206 10.46 -27.45 -12.11
C LYS A 206 11.23 -26.55 -11.17
N THR A 207 11.54 -25.34 -11.60
CA THR A 207 12.13 -24.32 -10.76
C THR A 207 11.02 -23.42 -10.20
N GLY A 208 10.92 -23.39 -8.88
CA GLY A 208 10.07 -22.43 -8.15
C GLY A 208 10.87 -21.18 -7.79
N TRP A 209 10.25 -20.02 -7.85
CA TRP A 209 10.86 -18.73 -7.53
C TRP A 209 10.08 -18.04 -6.42
N VAL A 210 10.79 -17.35 -5.53
CA VAL A 210 10.19 -16.60 -4.43
C VAL A 210 11.03 -15.35 -4.12
N THR A 211 10.38 -14.33 -3.57
CA THR A 211 11.08 -13.17 -3.02
C THR A 211 11.93 -13.59 -1.83
N PRO A 212 13.16 -13.07 -1.65
CA PRO A 212 13.93 -13.27 -0.42
C PRO A 212 13.19 -12.75 0.82
N PRO A 213 13.61 -13.17 2.03
CA PRO A 213 13.15 -12.52 3.26
C PRO A 213 13.52 -11.04 3.26
N HIS A 214 12.66 -10.22 3.82
CA HIS A 214 12.75 -8.76 3.91
C HIS A 214 12.71 -8.29 5.36
#